data_7d5d225d983edd6e8c1f89926e68193d
#
_entry.id   7d5d225d983edd6e8c1f89926e68193d
#
_cell.length_a   1.000
_cell.length_b   1.000
_cell.length_c   1.000
_cell.angle_alpha   90.00
_cell.angle_beta   90.00
_cell.angle_gamma   90.00
#
_symmetry.space_group_name_H-M   'P 1'
#
loop_
_entity.id
_entity.type
_entity.pdbx_description
1 polymer ?
#
loop_
_entity_poly.entity_id
_entity_poly.type
_entity_poly.pdbx_seq_one_letter_code
_entity_poly.pdbx_strand_id
1 'polypeptide(L)'
;QELDLAVIGEKEILTAAGAASTQRIRETVENEFFLEFMKRLIRNKKTVYLLGQPADAVERLYSFLQDEYEKVKIVAQYAMETCIGDLDAVVNAINMETPDVIFSVLPSPYQEHFLEDNRGKLSARVWYGLGEHYAADEKGHSPLRWMRRIIRRKKLTNRLNEYNNNEK
;
A
#
# COMPACT_ATOMS: atom_id res chain seq x y z
N GLN A 1 -18.30 7.88 8.16
CA GLN A 1 -17.13 7.34 7.44
C GLN A 1 -17.13 5.82 7.64
N GLU A 2 -17.36 5.09 6.59
CA GLU A 2 -17.55 3.63 6.64
C GLU A 2 -16.25 2.87 6.31
N LEU A 3 -15.18 3.22 7.01
CA LEU A 3 -13.94 2.44 6.95
C LEU A 3 -13.96 1.34 8.01
N ASP A 4 -13.66 0.11 7.61
CA ASP A 4 -13.54 -1.02 8.56
C ASP A 4 -12.31 -0.83 9.46
N LEU A 5 -11.24 -0.22 8.94
CA LEU A 5 -10.01 0.06 9.66
C LEU A 5 -9.32 1.32 9.12
N ALA A 6 -8.97 2.23 10.01
CA ALA A 6 -8.09 3.36 9.72
C ALA A 6 -6.75 3.17 10.43
N VAL A 7 -5.66 3.18 9.66
CA VAL A 7 -4.30 3.07 10.19
C VAL A 7 -3.62 4.43 10.11
N ILE A 8 -3.13 4.92 11.23
CA ILE A 8 -2.42 6.19 11.29
C ILE A 8 -1.03 6.00 10.68
N GLY A 9 -0.78 6.68 9.56
CA GLY A 9 0.51 6.63 8.84
C GLY A 9 1.55 7.66 9.28
N GLU A 10 1.13 8.69 10.05
CA GLU A 10 1.98 9.82 10.42
C GLU A 10 2.01 10.04 11.94
N LYS A 11 3.23 10.23 12.50
CA LYS A 11 3.43 10.45 13.94
C LYS A 11 2.79 11.76 14.43
N GLU A 12 2.70 12.77 13.55
CA GLU A 12 2.09 14.07 13.81
C GLU A 12 0.61 13.92 14.15
N ILE A 13 -0.10 13.03 13.43
CA ILE A 13 -1.51 12.70 13.70
C ILE A 13 -1.67 12.01 15.06
N LEU A 14 -0.76 11.08 15.41
CA LEU A 14 -0.75 10.44 16.73
C LEU A 14 -0.59 11.47 17.84
N THR A 15 0.30 12.43 17.65
CA THR A 15 0.57 13.50 18.63
C THR A 15 -0.64 14.42 18.78
N ALA A 16 -1.23 14.87 17.67
CA ALA A 16 -2.40 15.72 17.66
C ALA A 16 -3.63 15.05 18.30
N ALA A 17 -3.78 13.73 18.13
CA ALA A 17 -4.85 12.93 18.71
C ALA A 17 -4.62 12.59 20.21
N GLY A 18 -3.51 13.04 20.82
CA GLY A 18 -3.17 12.68 22.20
C GLY A 18 -2.89 11.18 22.42
N ALA A 19 -2.67 10.43 21.34
CA ALA A 19 -2.49 8.98 21.37
C ALA A 19 -1.02 8.54 21.22
N ALA A 20 -0.09 9.49 21.26
CA ALA A 20 1.34 9.25 21.07
C ALA A 20 1.96 8.57 22.28
N SER A 21 2.23 7.26 22.17
CA SER A 21 3.16 6.55 23.03
C SER A 21 4.43 6.22 22.25
N THR A 22 5.55 6.00 22.94
CA THR A 22 6.82 5.62 22.31
C THR A 22 6.65 4.39 21.39
N GLN A 23 5.87 3.42 21.83
CA GLN A 23 5.58 2.22 21.05
C GLN A 23 4.77 2.54 19.78
N ARG A 24 3.67 3.29 19.90
CA ARG A 24 2.82 3.66 18.75
C ARG A 24 3.56 4.54 17.74
N ILE A 25 4.37 5.48 18.22
CA ILE A 25 5.21 6.30 17.34
C ILE A 25 6.16 5.39 16.55
N ARG A 26 6.81 4.43 17.20
CA ARG A 26 7.71 3.48 16.52
C ARG A 26 6.97 2.63 15.49
N GLU A 27 5.84 2.02 15.86
CA GLU A 27 5.00 1.20 14.96
C GLU A 27 4.58 1.99 13.71
N THR A 28 4.16 3.26 13.90
CA THR A 28 3.79 4.15 12.79
C THR A 28 5.00 4.52 11.95
N VAL A 29 6.11 4.96 12.57
CA VAL A 29 7.33 5.33 11.88
C VAL A 29 7.96 4.13 11.14
N GLU A 30 7.87 2.93 11.66
CA GLU A 30 8.36 1.71 11.01
C GLU A 30 7.33 1.06 10.08
N ASN A 31 6.12 1.64 9.99
CA ASN A 31 5.00 1.13 9.19
C ASN A 31 4.77 -0.38 9.40
N GLU A 32 4.78 -0.80 10.66
CA GLU A 32 4.73 -2.21 11.02
C GLU A 32 3.45 -2.89 10.53
N PHE A 33 2.33 -2.16 10.50
CA PHE A 33 1.07 -2.67 9.98
C PHE A 33 1.21 -3.10 8.51
N PHE A 34 1.76 -2.23 7.65
CA PHE A 34 1.94 -2.55 6.23
C PHE A 34 2.91 -3.72 6.04
N LEU A 35 4.00 -3.75 6.81
CA LEU A 35 4.97 -4.84 6.74
C LEU A 35 4.33 -6.19 7.09
N GLU A 36 3.53 -6.24 8.16
CA GLU A 36 2.82 -7.47 8.55
C GLU A 36 1.71 -7.84 7.57
N PHE A 37 1.00 -6.85 7.03
CA PHE A 37 0.01 -7.06 5.98
C PHE A 37 0.65 -7.71 4.75
N MET A 38 1.78 -7.17 4.25
CA MET A 38 2.50 -7.73 3.10
C MET A 38 3.02 -9.14 3.36
N LYS A 39 3.57 -9.42 4.53
CA LYS A 39 4.00 -10.78 4.90
C LYS A 39 2.85 -11.78 4.83
N ARG A 40 1.68 -11.42 5.37
CA ARG A 40 0.48 -12.27 5.36
C ARG A 40 -0.07 -12.46 3.94
N LEU A 41 -0.10 -11.40 3.15
CA LEU A 41 -0.51 -11.41 1.75
C LEU A 41 0.34 -12.39 0.93
N ILE A 42 1.66 -12.29 1.03
CA ILE A 42 2.62 -13.16 0.33
C ILE A 42 2.50 -14.61 0.83
N ARG A 43 2.49 -14.82 2.16
CA ARG A 43 2.38 -16.16 2.74
C ARG A 43 1.11 -16.88 2.30
N ASN A 44 0.00 -16.16 2.18
CA ASN A 44 -1.28 -16.71 1.77
C ASN A 44 -1.49 -16.66 0.24
N LYS A 45 -0.45 -16.32 -0.54
CA LYS A 45 -0.47 -16.25 -2.01
C LYS A 45 -1.61 -15.38 -2.57
N LYS A 46 -1.94 -14.30 -1.86
CA LYS A 46 -3.00 -13.39 -2.25
C LYS A 46 -2.60 -12.54 -3.44
N THR A 47 -3.59 -12.25 -4.31
CA THR A 47 -3.41 -11.44 -5.51
C THR A 47 -3.67 -9.97 -5.25
N VAL A 48 -2.91 -9.11 -5.92
CA VAL A 48 -2.97 -7.66 -5.78
C VAL A 48 -3.27 -7.01 -7.11
N TYR A 49 -4.19 -6.06 -7.10
CA TYR A 49 -4.46 -5.12 -8.18
C TYR A 49 -4.00 -3.73 -7.77
N LEU A 50 -3.33 -3.00 -8.66
CA LEU A 50 -2.91 -1.63 -8.41
C LEU A 50 -3.84 -0.66 -9.13
N LEU A 51 -4.39 0.31 -8.41
CA LEU A 51 -5.26 1.33 -8.96
C LEU A 51 -4.78 2.71 -8.52
N GLY A 52 -4.68 3.66 -9.42
CA GLY A 52 -4.24 4.99 -9.02
C GLY A 52 -4.31 6.06 -10.09
N GLN A 53 -3.88 7.24 -9.68
CA GLN A 53 -3.71 8.44 -10.49
C GLN A 53 -2.68 9.33 -9.80
N PRO A 54 -1.72 9.92 -10.52
CA PRO A 54 -1.45 9.76 -11.97
C PRO A 54 -0.82 8.40 -12.31
N ALA A 55 -0.65 8.13 -13.60
CA ALA A 55 -0.12 6.85 -14.08
C ALA A 55 1.29 6.53 -13.53
N ASP A 56 2.15 7.53 -13.39
CA ASP A 56 3.48 7.38 -12.82
C ASP A 56 3.47 7.01 -11.32
N ALA A 57 2.39 7.35 -10.59
CA ALA A 57 2.20 6.92 -9.22
C ALA A 57 1.97 5.40 -9.13
N VAL A 58 1.16 4.87 -10.04
CA VAL A 58 0.90 3.43 -10.15
C VAL A 58 2.20 2.70 -10.50
N GLU A 59 2.97 3.22 -11.46
CA GLU A 59 4.25 2.65 -11.87
C GLU A 59 5.29 2.67 -10.74
N ARG A 60 5.37 3.76 -9.97
CA ARG A 60 6.23 3.82 -8.79
C ARG A 60 5.84 2.81 -7.72
N LEU A 61 4.54 2.64 -7.48
CA LEU A 61 4.05 1.63 -6.53
C LEU A 61 4.38 0.22 -7.02
N TYR A 62 4.17 -0.05 -8.32
CA TYR A 62 4.52 -1.33 -8.94
C TYR A 62 6.01 -1.65 -8.74
N SER A 63 6.89 -0.73 -9.16
CA SER A 63 8.33 -0.90 -9.03
C SER A 63 8.77 -1.10 -7.58
N PHE A 64 8.19 -0.33 -6.65
CA PHE A 64 8.45 -0.50 -5.22
C PHE A 64 8.08 -1.91 -4.73
N LEU A 65 6.90 -2.40 -5.09
CA LEU A 65 6.43 -3.72 -4.65
C LEU A 65 7.27 -4.83 -5.25
N GLN A 66 7.68 -4.73 -6.52
CA GLN A 66 8.55 -5.72 -7.16
C GLN A 66 9.95 -5.74 -6.53
N ASP A 67 10.53 -4.58 -6.26
CA ASP A 67 11.89 -4.46 -5.70
C ASP A 67 11.98 -4.98 -4.25
N GLU A 68 10.96 -4.67 -3.43
CA GLU A 68 11.01 -4.95 -1.99
C GLU A 68 10.27 -6.24 -1.59
N TYR A 69 9.33 -6.69 -2.43
CA TYR A 69 8.47 -7.85 -2.19
C TYR A 69 8.40 -8.76 -3.42
N GLU A 70 9.54 -9.35 -3.83
CA GLU A 70 9.68 -10.17 -5.04
C GLU A 70 8.59 -11.26 -5.22
N LYS A 71 8.01 -11.73 -4.11
CA LYS A 71 7.00 -12.80 -4.11
C LYS A 71 5.57 -12.28 -4.11
N VAL A 72 5.35 -10.96 -4.21
CA VAL A 72 4.00 -10.42 -4.31
C VAL A 72 3.43 -10.75 -5.69
N LYS A 73 2.18 -11.18 -5.72
CA LYS A 73 1.48 -11.52 -6.96
C LYS A 73 0.62 -10.37 -7.41
N ILE A 74 1.18 -9.46 -8.20
CA ILE A 74 0.43 -8.38 -8.84
C ILE A 74 -0.19 -8.96 -10.12
N VAL A 75 -1.53 -8.91 -10.22
CA VAL A 75 -2.28 -9.47 -11.37
C VAL A 75 -2.48 -8.45 -12.47
N ALA A 76 -2.70 -7.19 -12.11
CA ALA A 76 -2.79 -6.07 -13.06
C ALA A 76 -2.59 -4.73 -12.36
N GLN A 77 -2.48 -3.68 -13.17
CA GLN A 77 -2.44 -2.28 -12.73
C GLN A 77 -3.29 -1.42 -13.68
N TYR A 78 -3.89 -0.37 -13.15
CA TYR A 78 -4.72 0.54 -13.91
C TYR A 78 -4.52 1.99 -13.46
N ALA A 79 -4.28 2.86 -14.42
CA ALA A 79 -4.22 4.30 -14.20
C ALA A 79 -5.53 4.95 -14.64
N MET A 80 -6.20 5.67 -13.73
CA MET A 80 -7.51 6.28 -14.01
C MET A 80 -7.49 7.29 -15.15
N GLU A 81 -6.34 7.91 -15.41
CA GLU A 81 -6.14 8.83 -16.55
C GLU A 81 -6.31 8.15 -17.91
N THR A 82 -6.13 6.84 -17.97
CA THR A 82 -6.28 6.06 -19.20
C THR A 82 -7.71 5.56 -19.40
N CYS A 83 -8.63 5.90 -18.47
CA CYS A 83 -10.03 5.50 -18.57
C CYS A 83 -10.70 6.20 -19.75
N ILE A 84 -11.07 5.40 -20.77
CA ILE A 84 -11.86 5.83 -21.89
C ILE A 84 -13.28 5.31 -21.66
N GLY A 85 -14.15 6.16 -21.10
CA GLY A 85 -15.54 5.78 -20.79
C GLY A 85 -15.94 6.10 -19.36
N ASP A 86 -16.88 5.33 -18.84
CA ASP A 86 -17.36 5.49 -17.47
C ASP A 86 -16.56 4.65 -16.46
N LEU A 87 -16.82 4.88 -15.19
CA LEU A 87 -16.17 4.17 -14.10
C LEU A 87 -16.53 2.67 -14.05
N ASP A 88 -17.64 2.26 -14.67
CA ASP A 88 -18.02 0.85 -14.76
C ASP A 88 -16.99 0.06 -15.60
N ALA A 89 -16.31 0.70 -16.56
CA ALA A 89 -15.21 0.06 -17.30
C ALA A 89 -14.03 -0.28 -16.38
N VAL A 90 -13.70 0.59 -15.41
CA VAL A 90 -12.65 0.35 -14.42
C VAL A 90 -13.04 -0.78 -13.48
N VAL A 91 -14.28 -0.76 -12.98
CA VAL A 91 -14.81 -1.83 -12.11
C VAL A 91 -14.79 -3.18 -12.83
N ASN A 92 -15.19 -3.21 -14.11
CA ASN A 92 -15.14 -4.41 -14.92
C ASN A 92 -13.70 -4.92 -15.12
N ALA A 93 -12.73 -4.04 -15.39
CA ALA A 93 -11.32 -4.39 -15.52
C ALA A 93 -10.77 -5.01 -14.23
N ILE A 94 -11.11 -4.46 -13.07
CA ILE A 94 -10.76 -5.02 -11.77
C ILE A 94 -11.38 -6.41 -11.57
N ASN A 95 -12.67 -6.52 -11.87
CA ASN A 95 -13.44 -7.75 -11.63
C ASN A 95 -13.01 -8.91 -12.56
N MET A 96 -12.52 -8.61 -13.75
CA MET A 96 -11.95 -9.63 -14.66
C MET A 96 -10.74 -10.33 -14.03
N GLU A 97 -9.93 -9.61 -13.27
CA GLU A 97 -8.75 -10.17 -12.61
C GLU A 97 -9.07 -10.85 -11.26
N THR A 98 -10.26 -10.62 -10.71
CA THR A 98 -10.71 -11.17 -9.41
C THR A 98 -9.65 -11.08 -8.31
N PRO A 99 -9.10 -9.88 -8.03
CA PRO A 99 -8.03 -9.73 -7.06
C PRO A 99 -8.51 -9.95 -5.62
N ASP A 100 -7.64 -10.43 -4.74
CA ASP A 100 -7.93 -10.47 -3.31
C ASP A 100 -7.85 -9.07 -2.68
N VAL A 101 -6.91 -8.24 -3.13
CA VAL A 101 -6.60 -6.92 -2.58
C VAL A 101 -6.43 -5.89 -3.69
N ILE A 102 -7.03 -4.72 -3.52
CA ILE A 102 -6.74 -3.53 -4.33
C ILE A 102 -5.85 -2.60 -3.49
N PHE A 103 -4.67 -2.25 -3.98
CA PHE A 103 -3.91 -1.12 -3.49
C PHE A 103 -4.26 0.12 -4.30
N SER A 104 -4.77 1.14 -3.60
CA SER A 104 -5.19 2.39 -4.22
C SER A 104 -4.26 3.54 -3.86
N VAL A 105 -3.75 4.23 -4.88
CA VAL A 105 -3.02 5.50 -4.79
C VAL A 105 -3.80 6.64 -5.45
N LEU A 106 -5.12 6.56 -5.36
CA LEU A 106 -6.01 7.64 -5.79
C LEU A 106 -5.97 8.80 -4.79
N PRO A 107 -6.11 10.05 -5.25
CA PRO A 107 -6.18 11.20 -4.37
C PRO A 107 -7.50 11.22 -3.56
N SER A 108 -7.44 11.72 -2.33
CA SER A 108 -8.64 12.05 -1.55
C SER A 108 -9.21 13.41 -2.03
N PRO A 109 -10.55 13.60 -2.11
CA PRO A 109 -11.62 12.67 -1.70
C PRO A 109 -12.08 11.73 -2.83
N TYR A 110 -11.41 11.72 -3.97
CA TYR A 110 -11.81 10.91 -5.14
C TYR A 110 -11.81 9.42 -4.83
N GLN A 111 -10.81 8.95 -4.08
CA GLN A 111 -10.69 7.56 -3.64
C GLN A 111 -11.92 7.11 -2.84
N GLU A 112 -12.36 7.94 -1.89
CA GLU A 112 -13.49 7.64 -1.03
C GLU A 112 -14.79 7.58 -1.82
N HIS A 113 -15.04 8.55 -2.72
CA HIS A 113 -16.22 8.57 -3.58
C HIS A 113 -16.25 7.36 -4.52
N PHE A 114 -15.12 7.03 -5.15
CA PHE A 114 -15.03 5.84 -6.00
C PHE A 114 -15.41 4.57 -5.24
N LEU A 115 -14.91 4.43 -4.01
CA LEU A 115 -15.20 3.27 -3.19
C LEU A 115 -16.67 3.23 -2.74
N GLU A 116 -17.24 4.36 -2.29
CA GLU A 116 -18.66 4.45 -1.91
C GLU A 116 -19.59 4.04 -3.04
N ASP A 117 -19.34 4.55 -4.24
CA ASP A 117 -20.19 4.29 -5.43
C ASP A 117 -20.06 2.85 -5.96
N ASN A 118 -18.91 2.21 -5.74
CA ASN A 118 -18.60 0.93 -6.40
C ASN A 118 -18.34 -0.24 -5.45
N ARG A 119 -18.34 -0.04 -4.15
CA ARG A 119 -18.04 -1.06 -3.14
C ARG A 119 -18.87 -2.35 -3.31
N GLY A 120 -20.16 -2.22 -3.65
CA GLY A 120 -21.04 -3.36 -3.90
C GLY A 120 -20.83 -4.08 -5.23
N LYS A 121 -20.05 -3.49 -6.15
CA LYS A 121 -19.76 -4.03 -7.47
C LYS A 121 -18.37 -4.67 -7.56
N LEU A 122 -17.46 -4.33 -6.64
CA LEU A 122 -16.08 -4.81 -6.64
C LEU A 122 -15.98 -6.25 -6.11
N SER A 123 -15.27 -7.11 -6.84
CA SER A 123 -15.01 -8.51 -6.45
C SER A 123 -13.90 -8.65 -5.40
N ALA A 124 -13.05 -7.64 -5.22
CA ALA A 124 -11.96 -7.66 -4.26
C ALA A 124 -12.47 -7.70 -2.80
N ARG A 125 -11.74 -8.42 -1.94
CA ARG A 125 -12.09 -8.54 -0.53
C ARG A 125 -11.56 -7.40 0.33
N VAL A 126 -10.47 -6.78 -0.09
CA VAL A 126 -9.80 -5.72 0.66
C VAL A 126 -9.50 -4.57 -0.28
N TRP A 127 -9.91 -3.38 0.11
CA TRP A 127 -9.42 -2.12 -0.45
C TRP A 127 -8.43 -1.51 0.53
N TYR A 128 -7.20 -1.33 0.10
CA TYR A 128 -6.15 -0.71 0.91
C TYR A 128 -5.79 0.65 0.30
N GLY A 129 -6.34 1.71 0.85
CA GLY A 129 -6.05 3.09 0.45
C GLY A 129 -4.68 3.52 0.96
N LEU A 130 -3.76 3.79 0.07
CA LEU A 130 -2.43 4.33 0.36
C LEU A 130 -2.42 5.87 0.26
N GLY A 131 -3.39 6.43 -0.52
CA GLY A 131 -3.48 7.86 -0.80
C GLY A 131 -2.39 8.38 -1.74
N GLU A 132 -2.56 9.62 -2.18
CA GLU A 132 -1.64 10.27 -3.13
C GLU A 132 -0.24 10.50 -2.58
N HIS A 133 -0.07 10.58 -1.26
CA HIS A 133 1.24 10.77 -0.64
C HIS A 133 2.23 9.64 -0.93
N TYR A 134 1.73 8.45 -1.24
CA TYR A 134 2.58 7.37 -1.77
C TYR A 134 3.01 7.63 -3.22
N ALA A 135 2.33 8.53 -3.89
CA ALA A 135 2.55 8.90 -5.27
C ALA A 135 3.37 10.19 -5.45
N ALA A 136 3.22 11.13 -4.55
CA ALA A 136 3.80 12.46 -4.68
C ALA A 136 5.16 12.53 -4.02
N ASP A 137 6.23 12.53 -4.80
CA ASP A 137 7.39 13.30 -4.39
C ASP A 137 8.37 13.64 -5.51
N GLU A 138 8.22 14.81 -6.10
CA GLU A 138 9.25 15.45 -6.89
C GLU A 138 10.44 15.93 -6.04
N LYS A 139 10.30 15.97 -4.69
CA LYS A 139 11.31 16.53 -3.76
C LYS A 139 12.08 15.49 -2.92
N GLY A 140 11.99 14.21 -3.23
CA GLY A 140 12.83 13.21 -2.59
C GLY A 140 12.39 12.73 -1.19
N HIS A 141 11.17 13.06 -0.75
CA HIS A 141 10.60 12.65 0.54
C HIS A 141 9.50 11.57 0.40
N SER A 142 9.50 10.82 -0.71
CA SER A 142 8.50 9.77 -0.95
C SER A 142 8.42 8.79 0.22
N PRO A 143 7.23 8.53 0.75
CA PRO A 143 7.01 7.46 1.72
C PRO A 143 7.56 6.11 1.23
N LEU A 144 7.51 5.85 -0.09
CA LEU A 144 8.11 4.66 -0.70
C LEU A 144 9.64 4.61 -0.51
N ARG A 145 10.33 5.75 -0.67
CA ARG A 145 11.79 5.83 -0.45
C ARG A 145 12.12 5.61 1.01
N TRP A 146 11.34 6.18 1.91
CA TRP A 146 11.48 5.98 3.34
C TRP A 146 11.18 4.52 3.73
N MET A 147 10.10 3.91 3.19
CA MET A 147 9.79 2.50 3.37
C MET A 147 10.92 1.59 2.86
N ARG A 148 11.49 1.86 1.67
CA ARG A 148 12.69 1.16 1.16
C ARG A 148 13.83 1.22 2.17
N ARG A 149 14.08 2.39 2.78
CA ARG A 149 15.15 2.56 3.78
C ARG A 149 14.93 1.70 5.02
N ILE A 150 13.70 1.62 5.51
CA ILE A 150 13.34 0.80 6.68
C ILE A 150 13.47 -0.69 6.36
N ILE A 151 12.90 -1.12 5.23
CA ILE A 151 12.94 -2.51 4.80
C ILE A 151 14.39 -2.98 4.61
N ARG A 152 15.23 -2.18 3.94
CA ARG A 152 16.66 -2.47 3.78
C ARG A 152 17.38 -2.57 5.12
N ARG A 153 17.06 -1.68 6.06
CA ARG A 153 17.62 -1.72 7.41
C ARG A 153 17.22 -2.99 8.16
N LYS A 154 15.93 -3.39 8.09
CA LYS A 154 15.44 -4.64 8.69
C LYS A 154 16.05 -5.87 8.02
N LYS A 155 16.17 -5.91 6.69
CA LYS A 155 16.84 -6.98 5.96
C LYS A 155 18.30 -7.12 6.36
N LEU A 156 19.02 -6.00 6.54
CA LEU A 156 20.43 -6.01 7.00
C LEU A 156 20.56 -6.54 8.43
N THR A 157 19.71 -6.07 9.34
CA THR A 157 19.73 -6.51 10.74
C THR A 157 19.43 -8.00 10.86
N ASN A 158 18.48 -8.52 10.10
CA ASN A 158 18.16 -9.95 10.11
C ASN A 158 19.34 -10.80 9.58
N ARG A 159 20.00 -10.38 8.50
CA ARG A 159 21.21 -11.07 7.98
C ARG A 159 22.36 -11.06 9.00
N LEU A 160 22.58 -9.97 9.69
CA LEU A 160 23.60 -9.88 10.73
C LEU A 160 23.28 -10.80 11.92
N ASN A 161 22.01 -10.89 12.31
CA ASN A 161 21.58 -11.79 13.38
C ASN A 161 21.71 -13.27 12.98
N GLU A 162 21.41 -13.62 11.73
CA GLU A 162 21.61 -14.97 11.19
C GLU A 162 23.11 -15.33 11.16
N TYR A 163 23.98 -14.38 10.77
CA TYR A 163 25.42 -14.60 10.76
C TYR A 163 25.98 -14.86 12.16
N ASN A 164 25.58 -14.02 13.13
CA ASN A 164 25.99 -14.16 14.52
C ASN A 164 25.47 -15.43 15.21
N ASN A 165 24.34 -15.98 14.76
CA ASN A 165 23.78 -17.24 15.29
C ASN A 165 24.43 -18.48 14.68
N ASN A 166 25.05 -18.38 13.50
CA ASN A 166 25.75 -19.49 12.84
C ASN A 166 27.21 -19.62 13.29
N GLU A 167 27.76 -18.66 14.04
CA GLU A 167 29.11 -18.69 14.61
C GLU A 167 29.15 -19.18 16.08
N LYS A 168 28.00 -19.60 16.62
CA LYS A 168 27.89 -20.24 17.95
C LYS A 168 27.51 -21.69 17.82
#